data_bd8743f2a0f766ce6ec1d68767e6adec
#
_entry.id   bd8743f2a0f766ce6ec1d68767e6adec
#
_cell.length_a   1.000
_cell.length_b   1.000
_cell.length_c   1.000
_cell.angle_alpha   90.00
_cell.angle_beta   90.00
_cell.angle_gamma   90.00
#
_symmetry.space_group_name_H-M   'P 1'
#
loop_
_entity.id
_entity.type
_entity.pdbx_description
1 polymer ?
#
loop_
_entity_poly.entity_id
_entity_poly.type
_entity_poly.pdbx_seq_one_letter_code
_entity_poly.pdbx_strand_id
1 'polypeptide(L)'
;MIALVFSYEVRDAEAFERAYGANGEWAEFFRRGRGYVGTELLRDLETPGRYIVVDRWESAEAYNAFASEHRDEYMRRVDDTRFHYEHELRFGSFENVWSE
;
A
#
# COMPACT_ATOMS: atom_id res chain seq x y z
N MET A 1 13.74 -2.88 8.59
CA MET A 1 12.44 -2.96 7.88
C MET A 1 11.62 -1.71 8.13
N ILE A 2 10.95 -1.23 7.13
CA ILE A 2 10.05 -0.09 7.25
C ILE A 2 8.64 -0.47 6.85
N ALA A 3 7.66 0.32 7.28
CA ALA A 3 6.28 0.20 6.89
C ALA A 3 5.78 1.55 6.37
N LEU A 4 5.18 1.53 5.19
CA LEU A 4 4.46 2.67 4.64
C LEU A 4 2.99 2.44 4.98
N VAL A 5 2.36 3.39 5.66
CA VAL A 5 1.02 3.20 6.19
C VAL A 5 0.05 4.23 5.62
N PHE A 6 -1.08 3.72 5.12
CA PHE A 6 -2.12 4.55 4.50
C PHE A 6 -3.47 4.19 5.07
N SER A 7 -4.36 5.18 5.13
CA SER A 7 -5.76 4.97 5.48
C SER A 7 -6.63 5.34 4.27
N TYR A 8 -7.69 4.56 4.05
CA TYR A 8 -8.61 4.78 2.93
C TYR A 8 -10.05 4.73 3.39
N GLU A 9 -10.88 5.60 2.80
CA GLU A 9 -12.33 5.50 2.92
C GLU A 9 -12.86 5.02 1.59
N VAL A 10 -13.67 3.96 1.59
CA VAL A 10 -13.99 3.16 0.42
C VAL A 10 -15.48 2.92 0.31
N ARG A 11 -16.03 3.01 -0.91
CA ARG A 11 -17.44 2.68 -1.19
C ARG A 11 -17.62 1.22 -1.54
N ASP A 12 -16.80 0.73 -2.48
CA ASP A 12 -16.87 -0.64 -2.97
C ASP A 12 -15.75 -1.46 -2.34
N ALA A 13 -16.08 -2.05 -1.20
CA ALA A 13 -15.11 -2.82 -0.43
C ALA A 13 -14.50 -3.97 -1.23
N GLU A 14 -15.32 -4.68 -2.01
CA GLU A 14 -14.84 -5.83 -2.76
C GLU A 14 -13.82 -5.43 -3.82
N ALA A 15 -14.11 -4.39 -4.60
CA ALA A 15 -13.19 -3.92 -5.63
C ALA A 15 -11.89 -3.40 -5.01
N PHE A 16 -12.00 -2.66 -3.90
CA PHE A 16 -10.84 -2.15 -3.19
C PHE A 16 -9.96 -3.28 -2.65
N GLU A 17 -10.57 -4.27 -2.03
CA GLU A 17 -9.83 -5.41 -1.46
C GLU A 17 -9.07 -6.18 -2.54
N ARG A 18 -9.67 -6.33 -3.73
CA ARG A 18 -8.98 -6.99 -4.84
C ARG A 18 -7.75 -6.20 -5.31
N ALA A 19 -7.83 -4.88 -5.36
CA ALA A 19 -6.74 -4.05 -5.85
C ALA A 19 -5.62 -3.88 -4.81
N TYR A 20 -5.99 -3.73 -3.54
CA TYR A 20 -5.07 -3.32 -2.47
C TYR A 20 -4.69 -4.43 -1.50
N GLY A 21 -5.25 -5.61 -1.65
CA GLY A 21 -4.94 -6.74 -0.77
C GLY A 21 -3.57 -7.36 -1.04
N ALA A 22 -3.20 -8.34 -0.21
CA ALA A 22 -1.88 -8.98 -0.27
C ALA A 22 -1.57 -9.65 -1.62
N ASN A 23 -2.59 -10.00 -2.38
CA ASN A 23 -2.43 -10.59 -3.72
C ASN A 23 -3.04 -9.70 -4.81
N GLY A 24 -3.28 -8.43 -4.50
CA GLY A 24 -3.85 -7.49 -5.45
C GLY A 24 -2.82 -6.92 -6.41
N GLU A 25 -3.28 -6.04 -7.30
CA GLU A 25 -2.43 -5.49 -8.34
C GLU A 25 -1.28 -4.63 -7.81
N TRP A 26 -1.48 -3.94 -6.69
CA TRP A 26 -0.41 -3.16 -6.08
C TRP A 26 0.70 -4.06 -5.54
N ALA A 27 0.33 -5.13 -4.82
CA ALA A 27 1.31 -6.07 -4.30
C ALA A 27 2.07 -6.75 -5.43
N GLU A 28 1.39 -7.13 -6.51
CA GLU A 28 2.05 -7.72 -7.67
C GLU A 28 3.06 -6.77 -8.30
N PHE A 29 2.72 -5.49 -8.41
CA PHE A 29 3.62 -4.48 -8.91
C PHE A 29 4.86 -4.35 -8.02
N PHE A 30 4.65 -4.23 -6.70
CA PHE A 30 5.76 -4.07 -5.75
C PHE A 30 6.67 -5.29 -5.69
N ARG A 31 6.15 -6.49 -6.00
CA ARG A 31 6.97 -7.72 -6.01
C ARG A 31 8.11 -7.68 -7.01
N ARG A 32 8.04 -6.81 -8.01
CA ARG A 32 9.16 -6.60 -8.93
C ARG A 32 10.32 -5.88 -8.25
N GLY A 33 10.06 -5.25 -7.10
CA GLY A 33 11.07 -4.48 -6.39
C GLY A 33 11.93 -5.35 -5.49
N ARG A 34 13.24 -5.10 -5.54
CA ARG A 34 14.16 -5.72 -4.60
C ARG A 34 13.93 -5.11 -3.23
N GLY A 35 13.70 -5.94 -2.24
CA GLY A 35 13.48 -5.48 -0.87
C GLY A 35 12.01 -5.32 -0.47
N TYR A 36 11.06 -5.58 -1.39
CA TYR A 36 9.66 -5.63 -1.01
C TYR A 36 9.42 -6.85 -0.12
N VAL A 37 8.72 -6.66 0.99
CA VAL A 37 8.45 -7.71 1.97
C VAL A 37 7.02 -8.21 1.87
N GLY A 38 6.05 -7.30 1.79
CA GLY A 38 4.66 -7.68 1.69
C GLY A 38 3.71 -6.55 2.02
N THR A 39 2.43 -6.83 1.86
CA THR A 39 1.35 -5.88 2.11
C THR A 39 0.32 -6.52 3.03
N GLU A 40 -0.13 -5.75 4.01
CA GLU A 40 -1.26 -6.13 4.85
C GLU A 40 -2.39 -5.15 4.58
N LEU A 41 -3.60 -5.70 4.44
CA LEU A 41 -4.81 -4.91 4.31
C LEU A 41 -5.69 -5.19 5.53
N LEU A 42 -5.98 -4.14 6.29
CA LEU A 42 -6.74 -4.25 7.54
C LEU A 42 -8.06 -3.52 7.39
N ARG A 43 -9.15 -4.21 7.74
CA ARG A 43 -10.49 -3.60 7.75
C ARG A 43 -10.75 -3.03 9.13
N ASP A 44 -11.24 -1.78 9.17
CA ASP A 44 -11.61 -1.15 10.42
C ASP A 44 -12.91 -1.80 10.94
N LEU A 45 -12.86 -2.33 12.14
CA LEU A 45 -14.03 -2.97 12.76
C LEU A 45 -15.01 -1.96 13.35
N GLU A 46 -14.58 -0.72 13.53
CA GLU A 46 -15.40 0.31 14.18
C GLU A 46 -16.01 1.29 13.17
N THR A 47 -15.33 1.54 12.07
CA THR A 47 -15.76 2.49 11.05
C THR A 47 -15.97 1.77 9.73
N PRO A 48 -17.22 1.48 9.32
CA PRO A 48 -17.47 0.81 8.05
C PRO A 48 -16.86 1.56 6.87
N GLY A 49 -16.25 0.82 5.95
CA GLY A 49 -15.65 1.40 4.75
C GLY A 49 -14.26 1.96 4.94
N ARG A 50 -13.70 1.89 6.15
CA ARG A 50 -12.33 2.36 6.37
C ARG A 50 -11.36 1.19 6.40
N TYR A 51 -10.22 1.39 5.73
CA TYR A 51 -9.15 0.39 5.64
C TYR A 51 -7.82 1.00 5.95
N ILE A 52 -6.91 0.17 6.45
CA ILE A 52 -5.49 0.51 6.60
C ILE A 52 -4.69 -0.40 5.69
N VAL A 53 -3.80 0.18 4.91
CA VAL A 53 -2.84 -0.57 4.08
C VAL A 53 -1.46 -0.37 4.68
N VAL A 54 -0.74 -1.46 4.88
CA VAL A 54 0.63 -1.44 5.38
C VAL A 54 1.51 -2.13 4.34
N ASP A 55 2.37 -1.36 3.70
CA ASP A 55 3.34 -1.88 2.73
C ASP A 55 4.70 -1.96 3.41
N ARG A 56 5.29 -3.15 3.44
CA ARG A 56 6.57 -3.38 4.12
C ARG A 56 7.69 -3.56 3.12
N TRP A 57 8.79 -2.87 3.40
CA TRP A 57 10.02 -2.93 2.60
C TRP A 57 11.21 -3.12 3.53
N GLU A 58 12.29 -3.72 3.02
CA GLU A 58 13.49 -3.94 3.83
C GLU A 58 14.10 -2.64 4.32
N SER A 59 14.02 -1.58 3.49
CA SER A 59 14.58 -0.27 3.83
C SER A 59 13.89 0.83 3.04
N ALA A 60 14.05 2.06 3.50
CA ALA A 60 13.59 3.24 2.77
C ALA A 60 14.29 3.36 1.42
N GLU A 61 15.58 3.04 1.38
CA GLU A 61 16.37 3.08 0.16
C GLU A 61 15.84 2.12 -0.89
N ALA A 62 15.44 0.90 -0.49
CA ALA A 62 14.87 -0.08 -1.39
C ALA A 62 13.55 0.42 -1.99
N TYR A 63 12.67 0.97 -1.18
CA TYR A 63 11.44 1.55 -1.66
C TYR A 63 11.68 2.72 -2.62
N ASN A 64 12.56 3.63 -2.24
CA ASN A 64 12.85 4.81 -3.05
C ASN A 64 13.47 4.43 -4.39
N ALA A 65 14.33 3.44 -4.41
CA ALA A 65 14.94 2.93 -5.64
C ALA A 65 13.87 2.36 -6.57
N PHE A 66 12.94 1.56 -6.02
CA PHE A 66 11.84 1.00 -6.79
C PHE A 66 10.94 2.11 -7.36
N ALA A 67 10.52 3.04 -6.52
CA ALA A 67 9.62 4.13 -6.92
C ALA A 67 10.26 4.99 -8.01
N SER A 68 11.56 5.24 -7.92
CA SER A 68 12.30 6.00 -8.91
C SER A 68 12.46 5.24 -10.22
N GLU A 69 12.80 3.97 -10.15
CA GLU A 69 13.01 3.11 -11.32
C GLU A 69 11.72 2.88 -12.11
N HIS A 70 10.58 2.77 -11.42
CA HIS A 70 9.28 2.49 -12.02
C HIS A 70 8.32 3.67 -11.95
N ARG A 71 8.86 4.89 -11.95
CA ARG A 71 8.10 6.10 -11.71
C ARG A 71 6.87 6.25 -12.59
N ASP A 72 7.03 6.10 -13.90
CA ASP A 72 5.93 6.31 -14.85
C ASP A 72 4.81 5.30 -14.66
N GLU A 73 5.16 4.04 -14.47
CA GLU A 73 4.17 3.00 -14.20
C GLU A 73 3.49 3.21 -12.86
N TYR A 74 4.26 3.61 -11.84
CA TYR A 74 3.74 3.90 -10.52
C TYR A 74 2.65 4.99 -10.60
N MET A 75 2.94 6.06 -11.29
CA MET A 75 1.99 7.17 -11.43
C MET A 75 0.75 6.78 -12.21
N ARG A 76 0.90 5.96 -13.25
CA ARG A 76 -0.25 5.44 -13.99
C ARG A 76 -1.15 4.60 -13.09
N ARG A 77 -0.55 3.76 -12.24
CA ARG A 77 -1.33 2.92 -11.31
C ARG A 77 -2.06 3.76 -10.27
N VAL A 78 -1.44 4.83 -9.79
CA VAL A 78 -2.10 5.77 -8.89
C VAL A 78 -3.35 6.34 -9.57
N ASP A 79 -3.22 6.80 -10.81
CA ASP A 79 -4.35 7.35 -11.56
C ASP A 79 -5.43 6.30 -11.83
N ASP A 80 -5.04 5.08 -12.19
CA ASP A 80 -5.97 4.01 -12.55
C ASP A 80 -6.74 3.47 -11.35
N THR A 81 -6.20 3.61 -10.14
CA THR A 81 -6.81 3.04 -8.93
C THR A 81 -7.48 4.04 -8.02
N ARG A 82 -7.34 5.34 -8.27
CA ARG A 82 -7.88 6.37 -7.37
C ARG A 82 -9.40 6.31 -7.23
N PHE A 83 -10.11 5.75 -8.19
CA PHE A 83 -11.57 5.64 -8.11
C PHE A 83 -12.05 4.54 -7.15
N HIS A 84 -11.14 3.71 -6.66
CA HIS A 84 -11.49 2.67 -5.69
C HIS A 84 -11.74 3.22 -4.29
N TYR A 85 -11.35 4.46 -4.04
CA TYR A 85 -11.55 5.07 -2.73
C TYR A 85 -12.05 6.51 -2.87
N GLU A 86 -12.66 7.02 -1.80
CA GLU A 86 -13.10 8.41 -1.72
C GLU A 86 -12.01 9.31 -1.15
N HIS A 87 -11.34 8.81 -0.10
CA HIS A 87 -10.29 9.55 0.60
C HIS A 87 -9.12 8.65 0.90
N GLU A 88 -7.93 9.20 0.71
CA GLU A 88 -6.68 8.56 1.08
C GLU A 88 -5.94 9.48 2.03
N LEU A 89 -5.43 8.91 3.12
CA LEU A 89 -4.55 9.64 4.04
C LEU A 89 -3.27 8.83 4.21
N ARG A 90 -2.14 9.44 3.87
CA ARG A 90 -0.84 8.82 4.12
C ARG A 90 -0.42 9.15 5.55
N PHE A 91 -0.34 8.13 6.41
CA PHE A 91 0.14 8.33 7.77
C PHE A 91 1.64 8.57 7.81
N GLY A 92 2.40 7.94 6.94
CA GLY A 92 3.83 8.12 6.86
C GLY A 92 4.61 6.84 6.67
N SER A 93 5.91 6.94 6.88
CA SER A 93 6.82 5.81 6.85
C SER A 93 7.34 5.57 8.26
N PHE A 94 7.35 4.32 8.68
CA PHE A 94 7.70 3.95 10.05
C PHE A 94 8.79 2.90 10.03
N GLU A 95 9.74 3.01 10.95
CA GLU A 95 10.81 2.05 11.09
C GLU A 95 10.43 1.03 12.16
N ASN A 96 10.71 -0.25 11.91
CA ASN A 96 10.55 -1.26 12.95
C ASN A 96 11.63 -1.05 14.01
N VAL A 97 11.21 -0.69 15.21
CA VAL A 97 12.14 -0.53 16.34
C VAL A 97 12.28 -1.85 17.06
N TRP A 98 11.16 -2.57 17.21
CA TRP A 98 11.13 -3.85 17.89
C TRP A 98 9.95 -4.68 17.40
N SER A 99 10.18 -5.97 17.20
CA SER A 99 9.11 -6.89 16.82
C SER A 99 9.46 -8.29 17.31
N GLU A 100 8.44 -9.05 17.62
CA GLU A 100 8.59 -10.45 18.03
C GLU A 100 8.40 -11.37 16.85
#